data_4e694558feeed59193bdfdbae6e4d195
#
_entry.id   4e694558feeed59193bdfdbae6e4d195
#
_cell.length_a   1.000
_cell.length_b   1.000
_cell.length_c   1.000
_cell.angle_alpha   90.00
_cell.angle_beta   90.00
_cell.angle_gamma   90.00
#
_symmetry.space_group_name_H-M   'P 1'
#
loop_
_entity.id
_entity.type
_entity.pdbx_description
1 polymer ?
#
loop_
_entity_poly.entity_id
_entity_poly.type
_entity_poly.pdbx_seq_one_letter_code
_entity_poly.pdbx_strand_id
1 'polypeptide(L)'
;MTQPRRKITVLGLSYPFRGGIAHHSTLLVRALRKKHAVKFITLSRQYPDLLFPGKTQYDYSAQGLTEENNALIDSVNPLSWLRVAYDLTRQRVDLVVVQWWNPFFGLAFGTIVNLLSLVSKSKICFLCHNVLPHESTLVDRILSKYAFHSGKYFIVHSDEDKRHLLAMKPGAVVRKNVHPTFSIFGDFAAYEKGQARCELGIAPDRKTLLFFGLIRPYKGLKYLIQAMAGVVKSLDCVLLVVGEFYEAKDEYLALIKQLDLEKHIIIHDEYVKNEAVALYFSSADVVVLPYVSATQSGIVQIAFGLNKPVITTNVGGLPEAVEDGKTGFVVDPESPEKLRQAILKFYEGNYEAQFTERIKANSAAFSWDAEVSSIESFLADQSA
;
A
#
# COMPACT_ATOMS: atom_id res chain seq x y z
N MET A 1 22.39 9.00 -24.34
CA MET A 1 23.44 8.20 -23.68
C MET A 1 22.78 7.30 -22.67
N THR A 2 22.83 5.97 -22.82
CA THR A 2 22.31 5.02 -21.83
C THR A 2 23.14 5.13 -20.56
N GLN A 3 22.49 5.38 -19.42
CA GLN A 3 23.19 5.40 -18.13
C GLN A 3 23.87 4.04 -17.86
N PRO A 4 25.07 4.02 -17.25
CA PRO A 4 25.75 2.76 -16.96
C PRO A 4 24.93 1.91 -15.99
N ARG A 5 24.83 0.62 -16.27
CA ARG A 5 24.12 -0.34 -15.45
C ARG A 5 24.74 -0.43 -14.05
N ARG A 6 23.99 -0.07 -13.01
CA ARG A 6 24.43 -0.04 -11.60
C ARG A 6 24.08 -1.35 -10.89
N LYS A 7 24.85 -1.67 -9.83
CA LYS A 7 24.56 -2.80 -8.94
C LYS A 7 23.70 -2.30 -7.77
N ILE A 8 22.45 -2.70 -7.73
CA ILE A 8 21.49 -2.30 -6.68
C ILE A 8 21.09 -3.55 -5.89
N THR A 9 21.05 -3.45 -4.57
CA THR A 9 20.42 -4.48 -3.74
C THR A 9 19.15 -3.91 -3.11
N VAL A 10 18.04 -4.63 -3.26
CA VAL A 10 16.79 -4.31 -2.57
C VAL A 10 16.65 -5.27 -1.38
N LEU A 11 16.45 -4.72 -0.19
CA LEU A 11 16.09 -5.46 1.02
C LEU A 11 14.61 -5.26 1.29
N GLY A 12 13.83 -6.32 1.38
CA GLY A 12 12.37 -6.16 1.53
C GLY A 12 11.63 -7.45 1.78
N LEU A 13 10.33 -7.40 1.51
CA LEU A 13 9.42 -8.53 1.59
C LEU A 13 9.01 -8.97 0.19
N SER A 14 8.79 -10.27 -0.02
CA SER A 14 8.28 -10.81 -1.28
C SER A 14 7.35 -11.98 -1.03
N TYR A 15 6.73 -12.49 -2.08
CA TYR A 15 6.09 -13.80 -2.06
C TYR A 15 7.04 -14.86 -1.43
N PRO A 16 6.59 -15.77 -0.57
CA PRO A 16 5.19 -16.10 -0.31
C PRO A 16 4.49 -15.27 0.78
N PHE A 17 5.10 -14.19 1.28
CA PHE A 17 4.42 -13.32 2.23
C PHE A 17 3.37 -12.45 1.52
N ARG A 18 2.22 -12.25 2.19
CA ARG A 18 1.10 -11.49 1.65
C ARG A 18 1.18 -10.00 1.93
N GLY A 19 0.49 -9.21 1.12
CA GLY A 19 0.21 -7.80 1.37
C GLY A 19 0.97 -6.82 0.50
N GLY A 20 0.58 -5.54 0.61
CA GLY A 20 1.02 -4.47 -0.28
C GLY A 20 2.54 -4.27 -0.33
N ILE A 21 3.26 -4.53 0.78
CA ILE A 21 4.72 -4.40 0.81
C ILE A 21 5.42 -5.46 -0.04
N ALA A 22 4.93 -6.70 -0.01
CA ALA A 22 5.47 -7.77 -0.86
C ALA A 22 5.24 -7.46 -2.34
N HIS A 23 4.04 -6.99 -2.69
CA HIS A 23 3.71 -6.56 -4.04
C HIS A 23 4.58 -5.38 -4.48
N HIS A 24 4.70 -4.34 -3.64
CA HIS A 24 5.51 -3.16 -3.94
C HIS A 24 6.98 -3.53 -4.17
N SER A 25 7.58 -4.28 -3.26
CA SER A 25 9.00 -4.68 -3.38
C SER A 25 9.25 -5.47 -4.66
N THR A 26 8.35 -6.39 -5.01
CA THR A 26 8.45 -7.21 -6.22
C THR A 26 8.34 -6.36 -7.48
N LEU A 27 7.37 -5.45 -7.56
CA LEU A 27 7.19 -4.58 -8.72
C LEU A 27 8.31 -3.55 -8.86
N LEU A 28 8.82 -3.02 -7.74
CA LEU A 28 10.00 -2.16 -7.74
C LEU A 28 11.23 -2.89 -8.31
N VAL A 29 11.49 -4.12 -7.85
CA VAL A 29 12.61 -4.93 -8.36
C VAL A 29 12.44 -5.20 -9.85
N ARG A 30 11.23 -5.55 -10.30
CA ARG A 30 10.91 -5.73 -11.72
C ARG A 30 11.21 -4.47 -12.54
N ALA A 31 10.82 -3.31 -12.04
CA ALA A 31 11.07 -2.03 -12.70
C ALA A 31 12.57 -1.68 -12.74
N LEU A 32 13.28 -1.85 -11.63
CA LEU A 32 14.73 -1.59 -11.55
C LEU A 32 15.55 -2.53 -12.44
N ARG A 33 15.15 -3.79 -12.58
CA ARG A 33 15.83 -4.79 -13.45
C ARG A 33 15.84 -4.44 -14.92
N LYS A 34 14.89 -3.61 -15.37
CA LYS A 34 14.87 -3.10 -16.75
C LYS A 34 16.14 -2.30 -17.09
N LYS A 35 16.74 -1.63 -16.08
CA LYS A 35 17.87 -0.72 -16.27
C LYS A 35 19.15 -1.11 -15.52
N HIS A 36 19.03 -1.87 -14.43
CA HIS A 36 20.13 -2.14 -13.49
C HIS A 36 20.36 -3.62 -13.23
N ALA A 37 21.51 -3.97 -12.63
CA ALA A 37 21.76 -5.28 -12.07
C ALA A 37 21.23 -5.31 -10.63
N VAL A 38 20.09 -6.00 -10.42
CA VAL A 38 19.39 -5.96 -9.14
C VAL A 38 19.43 -7.30 -8.44
N LYS A 39 19.95 -7.32 -7.22
CA LYS A 39 19.82 -8.41 -6.26
C LYS A 39 18.66 -8.12 -5.33
N PHE A 40 17.77 -9.08 -5.16
CA PHE A 40 16.64 -8.97 -4.23
C PHE A 40 16.87 -9.92 -3.05
N ILE A 41 17.09 -9.37 -1.86
CA ILE A 41 17.25 -10.12 -0.61
C ILE A 41 15.99 -9.89 0.24
N THR A 42 15.35 -10.99 0.61
CA THR A 42 14.05 -10.94 1.26
C THR A 42 14.07 -11.61 2.63
N LEU A 43 12.99 -11.42 3.36
CA LEU A 43 12.79 -12.11 4.62
C LEU A 43 12.55 -13.60 4.38
N SER A 44 13.24 -14.47 5.12
CA SER A 44 12.92 -15.90 5.25
C SER A 44 11.86 -16.14 6.33
N ARG A 45 11.79 -15.24 7.32
CA ARG A 45 10.75 -15.15 8.34
C ARG A 45 10.36 -13.70 8.54
N GLN A 46 9.06 -13.37 8.39
CA GLN A 46 8.55 -12.03 8.61
C GLN A 46 8.29 -11.80 10.09
N TYR A 47 7.37 -12.54 10.67
CA TYR A 47 7.08 -12.51 12.11
C TYR A 47 7.14 -13.94 12.68
N PRO A 48 7.53 -14.12 13.95
CA PRO A 48 7.18 -15.33 14.68
C PRO A 48 5.67 -15.56 14.64
N ASP A 49 5.21 -16.80 14.43
CA ASP A 49 3.77 -17.09 14.23
C ASP A 49 2.91 -16.59 15.41
N LEU A 50 3.45 -16.64 16.64
CA LEU A 50 2.77 -16.14 17.84
C LEU A 50 2.50 -14.62 17.82
N LEU A 51 3.28 -13.85 17.07
CA LEU A 51 3.16 -12.38 16.98
C LEU A 51 2.34 -11.90 15.79
N PHE A 52 1.92 -12.80 14.93
CA PHE A 52 1.14 -12.42 13.75
C PHE A 52 -0.35 -12.35 14.10
N PRO A 53 -1.02 -11.20 13.94
CA PRO A 53 -2.40 -11.02 14.40
C PRO A 53 -3.47 -11.59 13.47
N GLY A 54 -3.11 -12.05 12.26
CA GLY A 54 -4.05 -12.56 11.25
C GLY A 54 -4.08 -14.09 11.18
N LYS A 55 -4.94 -14.64 10.32
CA LYS A 55 -5.06 -16.10 10.11
C LYS A 55 -3.79 -16.71 9.52
N THR A 56 -3.11 -15.99 8.63
CA THR A 56 -1.85 -16.40 8.01
C THR A 56 -1.06 -15.19 7.52
N GLN A 57 0.25 -15.31 7.46
CA GLN A 57 1.13 -14.30 6.86
C GLN A 57 1.50 -14.62 5.40
N TYR A 58 0.98 -15.74 4.85
CA TYR A 58 1.31 -16.22 3.52
C TYR A 58 0.20 -15.93 2.51
N ASP A 59 0.63 -15.68 1.26
CA ASP A 59 -0.22 -15.53 0.09
C ASP A 59 -0.40 -16.88 -0.58
N TYR A 60 -1.63 -17.30 -0.75
CA TYR A 60 -2.02 -18.55 -1.40
C TYR A 60 -2.60 -18.35 -2.80
N SER A 61 -2.33 -17.19 -3.41
CA SER A 61 -2.73 -16.94 -4.79
C SER A 61 -2.07 -17.94 -5.75
N ALA A 62 -2.85 -18.44 -6.71
CA ALA A 62 -2.34 -19.34 -7.74
C ALA A 62 -1.36 -18.60 -8.68
N GLN A 63 -1.60 -17.29 -8.88
CA GLN A 63 -0.74 -16.40 -9.63
C GLN A 63 0.01 -15.48 -8.65
N GLY A 64 0.98 -16.04 -7.96
CA GLY A 64 1.85 -15.27 -7.05
C GLY A 64 2.65 -14.22 -7.81
N LEU A 65 2.65 -12.98 -7.31
CA LEU A 65 3.51 -11.93 -7.84
C LEU A 65 4.93 -12.17 -7.35
N THR A 66 5.77 -12.76 -8.21
CA THR A 66 7.11 -13.20 -7.85
C THR A 66 8.18 -12.54 -8.70
N GLU A 67 9.37 -12.38 -8.11
CA GLU A 67 10.63 -12.08 -8.77
C GLU A 67 11.73 -12.96 -8.16
N GLU A 68 12.78 -13.26 -8.93
CA GLU A 68 13.94 -13.96 -8.39
C GLU A 68 14.48 -13.24 -7.16
N ASN A 69 14.58 -13.95 -6.04
CA ASN A 69 15.02 -13.40 -4.77
C ASN A 69 15.81 -14.41 -3.93
N ASN A 70 16.45 -13.91 -2.89
CA ASN A 70 17.18 -14.71 -1.90
C ASN A 70 16.57 -14.44 -0.51
N ALA A 71 15.80 -15.37 0.03
CA ALA A 71 15.20 -15.29 1.35
C ALA A 71 16.25 -15.57 2.45
N LEU A 72 17.07 -14.57 2.80
CA LEU A 72 18.21 -14.71 3.69
C LEU A 72 18.04 -14.06 5.05
N ILE A 73 17.10 -13.12 5.19
CA ILE A 73 16.93 -12.34 6.43
C ILE A 73 15.85 -12.98 7.29
N ASP A 74 16.23 -13.49 8.45
CA ASP A 74 15.27 -13.87 9.50
C ASP A 74 15.09 -12.67 10.43
N SER A 75 13.86 -12.20 10.62
CA SER A 75 13.55 -10.98 11.37
C SER A 75 14.03 -10.97 12.83
N VAL A 76 14.25 -12.15 13.42
CA VAL A 76 14.65 -12.32 14.82
C VAL A 76 15.98 -13.05 15.00
N ASN A 77 16.70 -13.39 13.92
CA ASN A 77 17.98 -14.09 14.01
C ASN A 77 19.16 -13.19 13.62
N PRO A 78 19.94 -12.65 14.58
CA PRO A 78 21.06 -11.75 14.30
C PRO A 78 22.15 -12.36 13.41
N LEU A 79 22.37 -13.67 13.45
CA LEU A 79 23.37 -14.32 12.59
C LEU A 79 23.04 -14.18 11.09
N SER A 80 21.75 -14.19 10.77
CA SER A 80 21.31 -13.94 9.38
C SER A 80 21.63 -12.51 8.94
N TRP A 81 21.50 -11.53 9.83
CA TRP A 81 21.81 -10.13 9.54
C TRP A 81 23.30 -9.91 9.31
N LEU A 82 24.15 -10.49 10.17
CA LEU A 82 25.62 -10.44 10.02
C LEU A 82 26.06 -11.07 8.70
N ARG A 83 25.49 -12.23 8.34
CA ARG A 83 25.78 -12.90 7.08
C ARG A 83 25.42 -12.03 5.88
N VAL A 84 24.23 -11.44 5.85
CA VAL A 84 23.80 -10.57 4.77
C VAL A 84 24.69 -9.32 4.68
N ALA A 85 25.01 -8.68 5.81
CA ALA A 85 25.93 -7.54 5.83
C ALA A 85 27.28 -7.90 5.23
N TYR A 86 27.87 -9.03 5.64
CA TYR A 86 29.14 -9.53 5.10
C TYR A 86 29.07 -9.80 3.59
N ASP A 87 28.01 -10.46 3.12
CA ASP A 87 27.83 -10.76 1.69
C ASP A 87 27.73 -9.47 0.85
N LEU A 88 27.06 -8.43 1.37
CA LEU A 88 26.93 -7.13 0.69
C LEU A 88 28.28 -6.41 0.59
N THR A 89 29.15 -6.49 1.61
CA THR A 89 30.49 -5.86 1.56
C THR A 89 31.34 -6.45 0.45
N ARG A 90 31.23 -7.75 0.20
CA ARG A 90 32.00 -8.44 -0.84
C ARG A 90 31.51 -8.15 -2.27
N GLN A 91 30.26 -7.79 -2.44
CA GLN A 91 29.65 -7.63 -3.77
C GLN A 91 29.86 -6.25 -4.39
N ARG A 92 30.42 -5.27 -3.65
CA ARG A 92 30.62 -3.87 -4.11
C ARG A 92 29.35 -3.29 -4.73
N VAL A 93 28.30 -3.20 -3.91
CA VAL A 93 26.98 -2.68 -4.31
C VAL A 93 27.04 -1.15 -4.40
N ASP A 94 26.47 -0.55 -5.45
CA ASP A 94 26.42 0.92 -5.60
C ASP A 94 25.37 1.53 -4.66
N LEU A 95 24.20 0.86 -4.53
CA LEU A 95 23.08 1.33 -3.73
C LEU A 95 22.35 0.16 -3.07
N VAL A 96 22.05 0.31 -1.79
CA VAL A 96 21.12 -0.56 -1.06
C VAL A 96 19.82 0.20 -0.85
N VAL A 97 18.68 -0.35 -1.33
CA VAL A 97 17.35 0.17 -1.12
C VAL A 97 16.66 -0.70 -0.07
N VAL A 98 16.31 -0.13 1.06
CA VAL A 98 15.61 -0.82 2.15
C VAL A 98 14.14 -0.45 2.10
N GLN A 99 13.27 -1.43 1.91
CA GLN A 99 11.84 -1.27 2.08
C GLN A 99 11.53 -1.13 3.57
N TRP A 100 10.98 0.01 3.96
CA TRP A 100 10.69 0.31 5.36
C TRP A 100 9.19 0.49 5.58
N TRP A 101 8.62 -0.31 6.50
CA TRP A 101 7.17 -0.23 6.80
C TRP A 101 6.82 -0.41 8.28
N ASN A 102 7.73 -0.98 9.09
CA ASN A 102 7.44 -1.26 10.49
C ASN A 102 8.73 -1.28 11.33
N PRO A 103 8.79 -0.56 12.47
CA PRO A 103 9.94 -0.52 13.36
C PRO A 103 10.38 -1.88 13.92
N PHE A 104 9.50 -2.88 13.96
CA PHE A 104 9.84 -4.25 14.32
C PHE A 104 11.07 -4.77 13.57
N PHE A 105 11.23 -4.40 12.30
CA PHE A 105 12.38 -4.79 11.46
C PHE A 105 13.60 -3.88 11.69
N GLY A 106 13.52 -2.92 12.60
CA GLY A 106 14.56 -1.93 12.84
C GLY A 106 15.90 -2.53 13.24
N LEU A 107 15.91 -3.58 14.08
CA LEU A 107 17.13 -4.28 14.46
C LEU A 107 17.74 -5.01 13.24
N ALA A 108 16.94 -5.74 12.48
CA ALA A 108 17.42 -6.52 11.35
C ALA A 108 18.01 -5.62 10.25
N PHE A 109 17.20 -4.74 9.68
CA PHE A 109 17.64 -3.85 8.60
C PHE A 109 18.72 -2.86 9.08
N GLY A 110 18.53 -2.28 10.28
CA GLY A 110 19.51 -1.35 10.86
C GLY A 110 20.88 -1.98 11.04
N THR A 111 20.96 -3.19 11.60
CA THR A 111 22.25 -3.90 11.77
C THR A 111 22.91 -4.15 10.42
N ILE A 112 22.16 -4.63 9.42
CA ILE A 112 22.70 -4.89 8.08
C ILE A 112 23.31 -3.62 7.47
N VAL A 113 22.57 -2.52 7.43
CA VAL A 113 23.06 -1.30 6.75
C VAL A 113 24.08 -0.52 7.57
N ASN A 114 24.01 -0.55 8.90
CA ASN A 114 25.00 0.11 9.75
C ASN A 114 26.35 -0.59 9.66
N LEU A 115 26.40 -1.93 9.66
CA LEU A 115 27.64 -2.66 9.44
C LEU A 115 28.19 -2.44 8.03
N LEU A 116 27.33 -2.45 7.01
CA LEU A 116 27.74 -2.15 5.63
C LEU A 116 28.40 -0.77 5.52
N SER A 117 27.82 0.24 6.18
CA SER A 117 28.30 1.64 6.12
C SER A 117 29.69 1.84 6.72
N LEU A 118 30.12 0.96 7.65
CA LEU A 118 31.46 1.03 8.27
C LEU A 118 32.59 0.63 7.31
N VAL A 119 32.29 -0.22 6.33
CA VAL A 119 33.31 -0.86 5.48
C VAL A 119 33.08 -0.67 3.98
N SER A 120 31.99 -0.05 3.58
CA SER A 120 31.61 0.17 2.19
C SER A 120 31.17 1.59 1.93
N LYS A 121 31.45 2.09 0.72
CA LYS A 121 30.92 3.37 0.19
C LYS A 121 29.58 3.21 -0.49
N SER A 122 28.89 2.07 -0.33
CA SER A 122 27.55 1.87 -0.87
C SER A 122 26.58 2.92 -0.33
N LYS A 123 25.79 3.53 -1.21
CA LYS A 123 24.73 4.43 -0.80
C LYS A 123 23.58 3.63 -0.16
N ILE A 124 22.94 4.20 0.86
CA ILE A 124 21.84 3.58 1.57
C ILE A 124 20.62 4.46 1.42
N CYS A 125 19.58 3.93 0.81
CA CYS A 125 18.27 4.56 0.62
C CYS A 125 17.19 3.76 1.36
N PHE A 126 16.42 4.44 2.19
CA PHE A 126 15.19 3.88 2.76
C PHE A 126 13.99 4.35 1.95
N LEU A 127 13.22 3.40 1.43
CA LEU A 127 11.92 3.65 0.84
C LEU A 127 10.86 3.38 1.91
N CYS A 128 10.31 4.48 2.45
CA CYS A 128 9.46 4.45 3.62
C CYS A 128 7.99 4.43 3.22
N HIS A 129 7.31 3.31 3.45
CA HIS A 129 5.85 3.22 3.34
C HIS A 129 5.14 3.87 4.52
N ASN A 130 5.78 3.86 5.68
CA ASN A 130 5.45 4.62 6.87
C ASN A 130 6.76 4.93 7.59
N VAL A 131 6.99 6.15 7.97
CA VAL A 131 8.18 6.51 8.79
C VAL A 131 8.00 6.00 10.22
N LEU A 132 6.80 6.21 10.77
CA LEU A 132 6.35 5.72 12.08
C LEU A 132 4.94 5.14 11.98
N PRO A 133 4.59 4.14 12.81
CA PRO A 133 3.20 3.69 12.96
C PRO A 133 2.30 4.83 13.48
N HIS A 134 1.00 4.78 13.19
CA HIS A 134 0.02 5.75 13.68
C HIS A 134 -0.02 5.85 15.21
N GLU A 135 0.13 4.71 15.89
CA GLU A 135 0.20 4.61 17.35
C GLU A 135 1.64 4.32 17.77
N SER A 136 2.58 5.20 17.39
CA SER A 136 4.01 4.97 17.65
C SER A 136 4.36 5.08 19.11
N THR A 137 5.05 4.07 19.64
CA THR A 137 5.62 4.03 20.97
C THR A 137 7.03 4.64 21.02
N LEU A 138 7.57 4.84 22.21
CA LEU A 138 8.98 5.23 22.38
C LEU A 138 9.93 4.19 21.79
N VAL A 139 9.60 2.90 21.92
CA VAL A 139 10.39 1.79 21.36
C VAL A 139 10.43 1.87 19.83
N ASP A 140 9.29 2.14 19.19
CA ASP A 140 9.23 2.30 17.73
C ASP A 140 10.13 3.42 17.24
N ARG A 141 10.18 4.54 17.97
CA ARG A 141 11.05 5.67 17.65
C ARG A 141 12.54 5.34 17.82
N ILE A 142 12.90 4.58 18.85
CA ILE A 142 14.28 4.13 19.08
C ILE A 142 14.71 3.19 17.96
N LEU A 143 13.89 2.18 17.64
CA LEU A 143 14.18 1.22 16.57
C LEU A 143 14.28 1.88 15.19
N SER A 144 13.40 2.83 14.89
CA SER A 144 13.46 3.61 13.64
C SER A 144 14.73 4.47 13.58
N LYS A 145 15.10 5.16 14.67
CA LYS A 145 16.35 5.93 14.73
C LYS A 145 17.57 5.05 14.53
N TYR A 146 17.60 3.87 15.15
CA TYR A 146 18.66 2.90 14.96
C TYR A 146 18.76 2.43 13.50
N ALA A 147 17.64 2.07 12.89
CA ALA A 147 17.61 1.65 11.49
C ALA A 147 18.10 2.76 10.55
N PHE A 148 17.64 3.99 10.76
CA PHE A 148 17.96 5.14 9.91
C PHE A 148 19.35 5.72 10.15
N HIS A 149 20.12 5.23 11.14
CA HIS A 149 21.40 5.82 11.55
C HIS A 149 22.33 6.06 10.36
N SER A 150 22.60 5.04 9.56
CA SER A 150 23.47 5.11 8.37
C SER A 150 22.77 5.49 7.08
N GLY A 151 21.43 5.63 7.09
CA GLY A 151 20.66 6.08 5.93
C GLY A 151 20.91 7.55 5.66
N LYS A 152 21.33 7.90 4.44
CA LYS A 152 21.43 9.29 3.97
C LYS A 152 20.24 9.67 3.10
N TYR A 153 19.77 8.75 2.27
CA TYR A 153 18.75 8.95 1.26
C TYR A 153 17.43 8.31 1.66
N PHE A 154 16.33 9.03 1.43
CA PHE A 154 15.00 8.56 1.81
C PHE A 154 13.99 8.90 0.72
N ILE A 155 13.11 7.97 0.43
CA ILE A 155 11.88 8.19 -0.33
C ILE A 155 10.72 8.03 0.62
N VAL A 156 9.79 8.97 0.58
CA VAL A 156 8.53 8.97 1.34
C VAL A 156 7.37 9.23 0.39
N HIS A 157 6.16 8.86 0.78
CA HIS A 157 4.99 8.97 -0.08
C HIS A 157 4.00 10.06 0.37
N SER A 158 4.27 10.74 1.50
CA SER A 158 3.42 11.84 2.00
C SER A 158 4.25 12.98 2.59
N ASP A 159 3.67 14.18 2.65
CA ASP A 159 4.28 15.31 3.33
C ASP A 159 4.34 15.12 4.85
N GLU A 160 3.40 14.33 5.40
CA GLU A 160 3.42 13.94 6.81
C GLU A 160 4.63 13.08 7.14
N ASP A 161 4.89 12.01 6.38
CA ASP A 161 6.07 11.16 6.54
C ASP A 161 7.37 11.96 6.35
N LYS A 162 7.40 12.89 5.38
CA LYS A 162 8.55 13.78 5.18
C LYS A 162 8.83 14.64 6.41
N ARG A 163 7.79 15.22 7.03
CA ARG A 163 7.93 16.02 8.26
C ARG A 163 8.43 15.15 9.43
N HIS A 164 7.84 13.97 9.64
CA HIS A 164 8.25 13.03 10.69
C HIS A 164 9.71 12.59 10.52
N LEU A 165 10.11 12.27 9.30
CA LEU A 165 11.48 11.86 9.00
C LEU A 165 12.49 13.00 9.26
N LEU A 166 12.23 14.21 8.77
CA LEU A 166 13.13 15.35 8.96
C LEU A 166 13.22 15.78 10.44
N ALA A 167 12.14 15.64 11.21
CA ALA A 167 12.18 15.84 12.66
C ALA A 167 13.04 14.80 13.39
N MET A 168 13.09 13.57 12.87
CA MET A 168 13.88 12.47 13.42
C MET A 168 15.34 12.50 12.95
N LYS A 169 15.59 12.92 11.71
CA LYS A 169 16.89 12.95 11.03
C LYS A 169 17.01 14.20 10.15
N PRO A 170 17.37 15.38 10.73
CA PRO A 170 17.40 16.67 10.01
C PRO A 170 18.34 16.71 8.79
N GLY A 171 19.42 15.91 8.79
CA GLY A 171 20.40 15.83 7.69
C GLY A 171 20.02 14.85 6.56
N ALA A 172 18.81 14.27 6.55
CA ALA A 172 18.39 13.34 5.53
C ALA A 172 18.14 14.03 4.17
N VAL A 173 18.57 13.39 3.08
CA VAL A 173 18.21 13.78 1.71
C VAL A 173 16.89 13.08 1.37
N VAL A 174 15.79 13.81 1.42
CA VAL A 174 14.43 13.25 1.28
C VAL A 174 13.82 13.63 -0.05
N ARG A 175 13.31 12.64 -0.78
CA ARG A 175 12.43 12.83 -1.92
C ARG A 175 11.03 12.35 -1.59
N LYS A 176 10.03 13.16 -1.92
CA LYS A 176 8.64 12.72 -1.93
C LYS A 176 8.31 12.19 -3.32
N ASN A 177 7.84 10.96 -3.39
CA ASN A 177 7.31 10.37 -4.61
C ASN A 177 5.90 9.85 -4.34
N VAL A 178 4.99 10.05 -5.27
CA VAL A 178 3.65 9.47 -5.14
C VAL A 178 3.78 7.96 -5.26
N HIS A 179 3.08 7.23 -4.40
CA HIS A 179 3.13 5.78 -4.41
C HIS A 179 2.66 5.22 -5.77
N PRO A 180 3.43 4.35 -6.44
CA PRO A 180 3.05 3.79 -7.73
C PRO A 180 1.76 2.96 -7.67
N THR A 181 1.02 2.92 -8.77
CA THR A 181 -0.21 2.11 -8.87
C THR A 181 0.06 0.63 -9.05
N PHE A 182 -0.90 -0.19 -8.64
CA PHE A 182 -0.88 -1.65 -8.79
C PHE A 182 -1.75 -2.10 -9.98
N SER A 183 -1.46 -1.60 -11.18
CA SER A 183 -2.17 -1.98 -12.42
C SER A 183 -2.05 -3.47 -12.75
N ILE A 184 -1.03 -4.15 -12.23
CA ILE A 184 -0.76 -5.58 -12.42
C ILE A 184 -1.97 -6.48 -12.11
N PHE A 185 -2.85 -6.06 -11.19
CA PHE A 185 -4.05 -6.84 -10.89
C PHE A 185 -5.03 -6.92 -12.07
N GLY A 186 -5.01 -5.94 -12.98
CA GLY A 186 -5.76 -5.99 -14.23
C GLY A 186 -5.18 -6.97 -15.28
N ASP A 187 -3.90 -7.30 -15.16
CA ASP A 187 -3.25 -8.26 -16.07
C ASP A 187 -3.60 -9.72 -15.72
N PHE A 188 -4.03 -10.00 -14.49
CA PHE A 188 -4.43 -11.34 -14.06
C PHE A 188 -5.79 -11.76 -14.61
N ALA A 189 -6.74 -10.83 -14.69
CA ALA A 189 -8.05 -11.06 -15.27
C ALA A 189 -8.70 -9.74 -15.70
N ALA A 190 -9.40 -9.75 -16.80
CA ALA A 190 -10.21 -8.62 -17.28
C ALA A 190 -11.69 -9.01 -17.16
N TYR A 191 -12.48 -8.14 -16.53
CA TYR A 191 -13.93 -8.34 -16.38
C TYR A 191 -14.68 -7.13 -16.90
N GLU A 192 -15.73 -7.39 -17.69
CA GLU A 192 -16.76 -6.39 -17.92
C GLU A 192 -17.58 -6.17 -16.64
N LYS A 193 -17.95 -4.92 -16.36
CA LYS A 193 -18.61 -4.52 -15.09
C LYS A 193 -19.84 -5.39 -14.77
N GLY A 194 -20.75 -5.56 -15.74
CA GLY A 194 -21.96 -6.35 -15.58
C GLY A 194 -21.68 -7.82 -15.30
N GLN A 195 -20.70 -8.39 -15.99
CA GLN A 195 -20.24 -9.76 -15.76
C GLN A 195 -19.68 -9.92 -14.34
N ALA A 196 -18.79 -9.04 -13.92
CA ALA A 196 -18.21 -9.07 -12.58
C ALA A 196 -19.29 -9.00 -11.48
N ARG A 197 -20.32 -8.18 -11.68
CA ARG A 197 -21.46 -8.12 -10.77
C ARG A 197 -22.22 -9.43 -10.71
N CYS A 198 -22.55 -10.00 -11.86
CA CYS A 198 -23.25 -11.30 -11.92
C CYS A 198 -22.48 -12.42 -11.20
N GLU A 199 -21.16 -12.49 -11.36
CA GLU A 199 -20.30 -13.46 -10.67
C GLU A 199 -20.32 -13.27 -9.15
N LEU A 200 -20.56 -12.05 -8.67
CA LEU A 200 -20.67 -11.70 -7.26
C LEU A 200 -22.14 -11.74 -6.74
N GLY A 201 -23.09 -12.21 -7.54
CA GLY A 201 -24.51 -12.27 -7.18
C GLY A 201 -25.20 -10.90 -7.13
N ILE A 202 -24.63 -9.90 -7.81
CA ILE A 202 -25.16 -8.53 -7.90
C ILE A 202 -25.81 -8.36 -9.27
N ALA A 203 -26.99 -7.72 -9.34
CA ALA A 203 -27.62 -7.39 -10.61
C ALA A 203 -26.69 -6.52 -11.49
N PRO A 204 -26.58 -6.78 -12.81
CA PRO A 204 -25.55 -6.18 -13.68
C PRO A 204 -25.62 -4.64 -13.76
N ASP A 205 -26.78 -4.06 -13.55
CA ASP A 205 -27.05 -2.61 -13.57
C ASP A 205 -27.10 -1.95 -12.18
N ARG A 206 -27.05 -2.76 -11.09
CA ARG A 206 -27.15 -2.25 -9.72
C ARG A 206 -25.92 -1.44 -9.34
N LYS A 207 -26.09 -0.23 -8.86
CA LYS A 207 -25.02 0.65 -8.38
C LYS A 207 -24.24 -0.02 -7.26
N THR A 208 -22.91 -0.06 -7.38
CA THR A 208 -22.05 -0.87 -6.50
C THR A 208 -20.91 -0.02 -5.94
N LEU A 209 -20.88 0.12 -4.61
CA LEU A 209 -19.76 0.69 -3.88
C LEU A 209 -18.86 -0.44 -3.37
N LEU A 210 -17.55 -0.22 -3.33
CA LEU A 210 -16.58 -1.19 -2.83
C LEU A 210 -15.79 -0.62 -1.64
N PHE A 211 -15.85 -1.32 -0.51
CA PHE A 211 -14.87 -1.21 0.56
C PHE A 211 -13.94 -2.43 0.48
N PHE A 212 -12.62 -2.22 0.40
CA PHE A 212 -11.66 -3.30 0.17
C PHE A 212 -10.48 -3.26 1.14
N GLY A 213 -10.00 -4.46 1.53
CA GLY A 213 -8.79 -4.67 2.33
C GLY A 213 -9.09 -5.05 3.78
N LEU A 214 -8.04 -5.32 4.57
CA LEU A 214 -8.16 -5.76 5.96
C LEU A 214 -9.06 -4.83 6.76
N ILE A 215 -10.03 -5.38 7.49
CA ILE A 215 -10.97 -4.60 8.29
C ILE A 215 -10.36 -4.38 9.67
N ARG A 216 -10.11 -3.10 9.97
CA ARG A 216 -9.51 -2.61 11.23
C ARG A 216 -10.20 -1.33 11.67
N PRO A 217 -10.19 -0.97 12.96
CA PRO A 217 -10.90 0.21 13.49
C PRO A 217 -10.56 1.50 12.73
N TYR A 218 -9.27 1.74 12.45
CA TYR A 218 -8.82 2.94 11.77
C TYR A 218 -9.30 3.08 10.32
N LYS A 219 -9.77 1.99 9.70
CA LYS A 219 -10.34 2.01 8.35
C LYS A 219 -11.79 2.49 8.29
N GLY A 220 -12.43 2.66 9.43
CA GLY A 220 -13.67 3.40 9.57
C GLY A 220 -14.91 2.77 8.93
N LEU A 221 -14.91 1.45 8.64
CA LEU A 221 -16.06 0.77 8.01
C LEU A 221 -17.40 1.06 8.69
N LYS A 222 -17.40 1.20 10.03
CA LYS A 222 -18.62 1.56 10.79
C LYS A 222 -19.29 2.85 10.30
N TYR A 223 -18.50 3.86 9.95
CA TYR A 223 -19.01 5.15 9.47
C TYR A 223 -19.62 5.03 8.07
N LEU A 224 -19.05 4.15 7.22
CA LEU A 224 -19.63 3.87 5.91
C LEU A 224 -20.97 3.11 6.04
N ILE A 225 -21.05 2.11 6.92
CA ILE A 225 -22.30 1.39 7.19
C ILE A 225 -23.36 2.38 7.68
N GLN A 226 -23.03 3.29 8.60
CA GLN A 226 -23.95 4.35 9.06
C GLN A 226 -24.37 5.28 7.93
N ALA A 227 -23.47 5.66 7.03
CA ALA A 227 -23.77 6.48 5.87
C ALA A 227 -24.75 5.77 4.92
N MET A 228 -24.59 4.46 4.73
CA MET A 228 -25.46 3.66 3.87
C MET A 228 -26.92 3.71 4.28
N ALA A 229 -27.25 3.83 5.57
CA ALA A 229 -28.63 3.97 6.05
C ALA A 229 -29.36 5.19 5.46
N GLY A 230 -28.62 6.25 5.15
CA GLY A 230 -29.16 7.41 4.45
C GLY A 230 -29.08 7.31 2.93
N VAL A 231 -28.04 6.66 2.40
CA VAL A 231 -27.84 6.49 0.95
C VAL A 231 -28.95 5.66 0.33
N VAL A 232 -29.28 4.51 0.93
CA VAL A 232 -30.28 3.56 0.37
C VAL A 232 -31.71 4.09 0.33
N LYS A 233 -32.00 5.18 1.07
CA LYS A 233 -33.29 5.87 0.99
C LYS A 233 -33.48 6.65 -0.32
N SER A 234 -32.39 7.03 -0.97
CA SER A 234 -32.40 7.85 -2.19
C SER A 234 -31.83 7.13 -3.40
N LEU A 235 -31.12 6.02 -3.19
CA LEU A 235 -30.37 5.33 -4.24
C LEU A 235 -30.46 3.81 -4.05
N ASP A 236 -30.94 3.09 -5.08
CA ASP A 236 -30.81 1.62 -5.06
C ASP A 236 -29.36 1.24 -5.39
N CYS A 237 -28.64 0.84 -4.33
CA CYS A 237 -27.25 0.45 -4.42
C CYS A 237 -26.91 -0.66 -3.44
N VAL A 238 -25.73 -1.24 -3.64
CA VAL A 238 -25.12 -2.21 -2.75
C VAL A 238 -23.73 -1.77 -2.34
N LEU A 239 -23.38 -1.96 -1.08
CA LEU A 239 -22.02 -1.87 -0.58
C LEU A 239 -21.42 -3.28 -0.51
N LEU A 240 -20.38 -3.50 -1.28
CA LEU A 240 -19.58 -4.71 -1.24
C LEU A 240 -18.40 -4.49 -0.28
N VAL A 241 -18.39 -5.21 0.84
CA VAL A 241 -17.33 -5.18 1.87
C VAL A 241 -16.47 -6.42 1.70
N VAL A 242 -15.20 -6.22 1.34
CA VAL A 242 -14.29 -7.31 0.98
C VAL A 242 -13.01 -7.23 1.77
N GLY A 243 -12.73 -8.25 2.56
CA GLY A 243 -11.49 -8.35 3.32
C GLY A 243 -11.64 -9.09 4.64
N GLU A 244 -10.52 -9.55 5.16
CA GLU A 244 -10.44 -10.29 6.42
C GLU A 244 -10.65 -9.35 7.61
N PHE A 245 -11.52 -9.74 8.54
CA PHE A 245 -11.75 -9.02 9.78
C PHE A 245 -10.63 -9.26 10.79
N TYR A 246 -10.01 -8.19 11.28
CA TYR A 246 -9.01 -8.19 12.36
C TYR A 246 -9.58 -7.61 13.66
N GLU A 247 -10.91 -7.53 13.75
CA GLU A 247 -11.68 -7.09 14.89
C GLU A 247 -13.03 -7.82 14.94
N ALA A 248 -13.84 -7.55 15.96
CA ALA A 248 -15.11 -8.27 16.18
C ALA A 248 -16.12 -8.03 15.06
N LYS A 249 -16.26 -8.99 14.15
CA LYS A 249 -17.21 -8.96 13.02
C LYS A 249 -18.66 -8.81 13.47
N ASP A 250 -19.01 -9.42 14.60
CA ASP A 250 -20.38 -9.43 15.11
C ASP A 250 -20.92 -8.03 15.42
N GLU A 251 -20.04 -7.09 15.80
CA GLU A 251 -20.45 -5.67 16.00
C GLU A 251 -20.93 -5.03 14.71
N TYR A 252 -20.28 -5.33 13.58
CA TYR A 252 -20.66 -4.85 12.26
C TYR A 252 -21.96 -5.48 11.79
N LEU A 253 -22.15 -6.80 12.01
CA LEU A 253 -23.38 -7.50 11.67
C LEU A 253 -24.56 -6.97 12.49
N ALA A 254 -24.36 -6.71 13.78
CA ALA A 254 -25.36 -6.10 14.64
C ALA A 254 -25.76 -4.70 14.15
N LEU A 255 -24.78 -3.86 13.77
CA LEU A 255 -25.02 -2.52 13.22
C LEU A 255 -25.79 -2.57 11.89
N ILE A 256 -25.43 -3.48 10.98
CA ILE A 256 -26.12 -3.69 9.70
C ILE A 256 -27.58 -4.06 9.93
N LYS A 257 -27.85 -4.99 10.85
CA LYS A 257 -29.20 -5.41 11.22
C LYS A 257 -29.98 -4.28 11.89
N GLN A 258 -29.38 -3.54 12.82
CA GLN A 258 -30.00 -2.39 13.49
C GLN A 258 -30.45 -1.31 12.50
N LEU A 259 -29.76 -1.17 11.37
CA LEU A 259 -30.02 -0.17 10.33
C LEU A 259 -30.84 -0.70 9.15
N ASP A 260 -31.32 -1.94 9.20
CA ASP A 260 -32.07 -2.63 8.14
C ASP A 260 -31.34 -2.66 6.78
N LEU A 261 -30.00 -2.94 6.82
CA LEU A 261 -29.13 -2.87 5.65
C LEU A 261 -28.74 -4.24 5.07
N GLU A 262 -29.30 -5.37 5.56
CA GLU A 262 -28.89 -6.73 5.15
C GLU A 262 -29.06 -6.97 3.64
N LYS A 263 -30.00 -6.30 2.97
CA LYS A 263 -30.22 -6.39 1.51
C LYS A 263 -29.31 -5.46 0.69
N HIS A 264 -28.60 -4.58 1.37
CA HIS A 264 -27.78 -3.52 0.76
C HIS A 264 -26.28 -3.67 1.04
N ILE A 265 -25.88 -4.62 1.89
CA ILE A 265 -24.48 -4.87 2.23
C ILE A 265 -24.15 -6.34 2.02
N ILE A 266 -23.14 -6.61 1.19
CA ILE A 266 -22.60 -7.94 0.94
C ILE A 266 -21.20 -7.99 1.55
N ILE A 267 -20.93 -9.00 2.38
CA ILE A 267 -19.63 -9.17 3.06
C ILE A 267 -18.93 -10.42 2.56
N HIS A 268 -17.71 -10.24 2.05
CA HIS A 268 -16.77 -11.32 1.75
C HIS A 268 -15.59 -11.24 2.73
N ASP A 269 -15.68 -12.03 3.82
CA ASP A 269 -14.70 -12.07 4.92
C ASP A 269 -13.57 -13.05 4.61
N GLU A 270 -12.70 -12.62 3.70
CA GLU A 270 -11.54 -13.42 3.29
C GLU A 270 -10.38 -12.54 2.80
N TYR A 271 -9.17 -13.10 2.82
CA TYR A 271 -8.05 -12.52 2.08
C TYR A 271 -8.23 -12.81 0.59
N VAL A 272 -8.39 -11.77 -0.18
CA VAL A 272 -8.62 -11.88 -1.64
C VAL A 272 -7.31 -12.26 -2.34
N LYS A 273 -7.35 -13.35 -3.11
CA LYS A 273 -6.24 -13.78 -3.95
C LYS A 273 -5.97 -12.78 -5.08
N ASN A 274 -4.72 -12.68 -5.53
CA ASN A 274 -4.32 -11.71 -6.56
C ASN A 274 -5.17 -11.78 -7.83
N GLU A 275 -5.48 -12.99 -8.30
CA GLU A 275 -6.29 -13.25 -9.49
C GLU A 275 -7.76 -12.82 -9.34
N ALA A 276 -8.26 -12.68 -8.11
CA ALA A 276 -9.64 -12.27 -7.84
C ALA A 276 -9.79 -10.76 -7.56
N VAL A 277 -8.70 -10.02 -7.37
CA VAL A 277 -8.76 -8.57 -7.08
C VAL A 277 -9.50 -7.83 -8.18
N ALA A 278 -9.17 -8.09 -9.45
CA ALA A 278 -9.80 -7.46 -10.59
C ALA A 278 -11.33 -7.65 -10.63
N LEU A 279 -11.84 -8.81 -10.21
CA LEU A 279 -13.28 -9.10 -10.17
C LEU A 279 -14.02 -8.09 -9.29
N TYR A 280 -13.53 -7.88 -8.05
CA TYR A 280 -14.15 -6.96 -7.10
C TYR A 280 -14.10 -5.50 -7.56
N PHE A 281 -12.94 -5.05 -8.01
CA PHE A 281 -12.79 -3.67 -8.50
C PHE A 281 -13.58 -3.42 -9.80
N SER A 282 -13.63 -4.40 -10.72
CA SER A 282 -14.42 -4.25 -11.96
C SER A 282 -15.91 -4.12 -11.68
N SER A 283 -16.44 -4.81 -10.67
CA SER A 283 -17.85 -4.73 -10.28
C SER A 283 -18.25 -3.36 -9.73
N ALA A 284 -17.31 -2.61 -9.16
CA ALA A 284 -17.56 -1.36 -8.48
C ALA A 284 -17.68 -0.15 -9.41
N ASP A 285 -18.51 0.83 -9.06
CA ASP A 285 -18.52 2.17 -9.65
C ASP A 285 -17.49 3.07 -8.96
N VAL A 286 -17.36 2.91 -7.64
CA VAL A 286 -16.48 3.72 -6.79
C VAL A 286 -15.96 2.91 -5.60
N VAL A 287 -14.72 3.15 -5.23
CA VAL A 287 -14.12 2.59 -4.01
C VAL A 287 -14.29 3.61 -2.88
N VAL A 288 -14.76 3.16 -1.71
CA VAL A 288 -15.00 4.05 -0.56
C VAL A 288 -14.08 3.65 0.59
N LEU A 289 -13.23 4.57 1.02
CA LEU A 289 -12.20 4.38 2.04
C LEU A 289 -12.40 5.40 3.18
N PRO A 290 -13.28 5.13 4.14
CA PRO A 290 -13.70 6.07 5.18
C PRO A 290 -12.71 6.12 6.36
N TYR A 291 -11.41 6.16 6.07
CA TYR A 291 -10.37 6.00 7.07
C TYR A 291 -10.41 7.10 8.14
N VAL A 292 -10.17 6.72 9.38
CA VAL A 292 -10.04 7.61 10.53
C VAL A 292 -8.61 8.12 10.65
N SER A 293 -7.65 7.29 10.29
CA SER A 293 -6.25 7.67 10.18
C SER A 293 -5.55 6.86 9.10
N ALA A 294 -4.59 7.46 8.41
CA ALA A 294 -3.77 6.79 7.41
C ALA A 294 -2.50 7.60 7.14
N THR A 295 -1.37 6.95 6.88
CA THR A 295 -0.22 7.59 6.22
C THR A 295 -0.38 7.50 4.71
N GLN A 296 -0.73 6.32 4.22
CA GLN A 296 -0.95 5.97 2.81
C GLN A 296 -2.01 4.87 2.69
N SER A 297 -2.48 4.62 1.47
CA SER A 297 -3.36 3.48 1.19
C SER A 297 -2.97 2.76 -0.08
N GLY A 298 -2.48 1.53 0.04
CA GLY A 298 -2.30 0.64 -1.11
C GLY A 298 -3.59 0.35 -1.88
N ILE A 299 -4.74 0.50 -1.22
CA ILE A 299 -6.05 0.30 -1.88
C ILE A 299 -6.37 1.43 -2.86
N VAL A 300 -5.99 2.68 -2.56
CA VAL A 300 -6.06 3.79 -3.53
C VAL A 300 -5.23 3.45 -4.77
N GLN A 301 -4.04 2.87 -4.57
CA GLN A 301 -3.14 2.53 -5.68
C GLN A 301 -3.67 1.35 -6.52
N ILE A 302 -4.36 0.39 -5.91
CA ILE A 302 -5.09 -0.65 -6.65
C ILE A 302 -6.26 -0.02 -7.42
N ALA A 303 -7.07 0.81 -6.77
CA ALA A 303 -8.21 1.48 -7.40
C ALA A 303 -7.77 2.27 -8.63
N PHE A 304 -6.76 3.12 -8.50
CA PHE A 304 -6.24 3.91 -9.62
C PHE A 304 -5.58 3.05 -10.70
N GLY A 305 -4.86 1.98 -10.32
CA GLY A 305 -4.31 1.00 -11.25
C GLY A 305 -5.38 0.28 -12.08
N LEU A 306 -6.60 0.16 -11.54
CA LEU A 306 -7.78 -0.40 -12.21
C LEU A 306 -8.77 0.67 -12.67
N ASN A 307 -8.33 1.94 -12.74
CA ASN A 307 -9.08 3.10 -13.22
C ASN A 307 -10.39 3.37 -12.45
N LYS A 308 -10.42 3.07 -11.14
CA LYS A 308 -11.61 3.27 -10.29
C LYS A 308 -11.50 4.56 -9.48
N PRO A 309 -12.54 5.43 -9.52
CA PRO A 309 -12.66 6.58 -8.63
C PRO A 309 -12.67 6.18 -7.15
N VAL A 310 -12.25 7.11 -6.29
CA VAL A 310 -12.15 6.86 -4.84
C VAL A 310 -12.87 7.96 -4.06
N ILE A 311 -13.77 7.59 -3.14
CA ILE A 311 -14.24 8.48 -2.09
C ILE A 311 -13.46 8.16 -0.82
N THR A 312 -12.78 9.15 -0.26
CA THR A 312 -11.93 8.95 0.91
C THR A 312 -12.05 10.10 1.92
N THR A 313 -11.32 10.00 3.01
CA THR A 313 -11.30 11.01 4.07
C THR A 313 -10.02 11.86 4.03
N ASN A 314 -10.11 13.05 4.61
CA ASN A 314 -9.01 14.00 4.72
C ASN A 314 -8.06 13.62 5.87
N VAL A 315 -7.37 12.47 5.73
CA VAL A 315 -6.39 11.97 6.71
C VAL A 315 -5.08 11.60 6.03
N GLY A 316 -3.97 11.93 6.68
CA GLY A 316 -2.60 11.61 6.22
C GLY A 316 -2.33 11.98 4.78
N GLY A 317 -1.78 11.05 4.00
CA GLY A 317 -1.46 11.24 2.58
C GLY A 317 -2.61 10.92 1.60
N LEU A 318 -3.82 10.60 2.08
CA LEU A 318 -4.94 10.27 1.19
C LEU A 318 -5.35 11.46 0.30
N PRO A 319 -5.45 12.70 0.80
CA PRO A 319 -5.75 13.87 -0.04
C PRO A 319 -4.65 14.23 -1.04
N GLU A 320 -3.43 13.75 -0.82
CA GLU A 320 -2.32 13.92 -1.78
C GLU A 320 -2.43 12.96 -2.97
N ALA A 321 -3.06 11.80 -2.77
CA ALA A 321 -3.30 10.80 -3.80
C ALA A 321 -4.63 11.04 -4.53
N VAL A 322 -5.70 11.37 -3.81
CA VAL A 322 -7.05 11.59 -4.36
C VAL A 322 -7.31 13.09 -4.51
N GLU A 323 -7.31 13.58 -5.75
CA GLU A 323 -7.65 14.98 -6.05
C GLU A 323 -9.17 15.18 -5.93
N ASP A 324 -9.61 15.97 -4.91
CA ASP A 324 -11.02 16.24 -4.68
C ASP A 324 -11.70 16.86 -5.91
N GLY A 325 -12.86 16.30 -6.29
CA GLY A 325 -13.63 16.72 -7.47
C GLY A 325 -13.01 16.36 -8.82
N LYS A 326 -11.88 15.60 -8.86
CA LYS A 326 -11.19 15.22 -10.11
C LYS A 326 -10.97 13.72 -10.26
N THR A 327 -10.45 13.06 -9.23
CA THR A 327 -10.21 11.60 -9.23
C THR A 327 -11.09 10.89 -8.20
N GLY A 328 -11.84 11.66 -7.43
CA GLY A 328 -12.72 11.19 -6.37
C GLY A 328 -13.25 12.34 -5.54
N PHE A 329 -13.74 12.02 -4.34
CA PHE A 329 -14.12 13.00 -3.33
C PHE A 329 -13.36 12.77 -2.02
N VAL A 330 -13.02 13.86 -1.34
CA VAL A 330 -12.34 13.87 -0.05
C VAL A 330 -13.25 14.52 0.98
N VAL A 331 -13.59 13.79 2.06
CA VAL A 331 -14.50 14.27 3.10
C VAL A 331 -13.84 14.22 4.48
N ASP A 332 -14.41 14.87 5.48
CA ASP A 332 -13.89 14.75 6.84
C ASP A 332 -14.07 13.33 7.39
N PRO A 333 -13.09 12.84 8.18
CA PRO A 333 -13.20 11.54 8.81
C PRO A 333 -14.31 11.51 9.85
N GLU A 334 -14.73 10.29 10.23
CA GLU A 334 -15.73 10.03 11.27
C GLU A 334 -17.10 10.71 11.04
N SER A 335 -17.42 11.07 9.79
CA SER A 335 -18.64 11.76 9.42
C SER A 335 -19.49 10.94 8.44
N PRO A 336 -20.44 10.10 8.92
CA PRO A 336 -21.37 9.37 8.07
C PRO A 336 -22.16 10.28 7.13
N GLU A 337 -22.53 11.47 7.60
CA GLU A 337 -23.31 12.41 6.80
C GLU A 337 -22.53 12.97 5.62
N LYS A 338 -21.24 13.33 5.80
CA LYS A 338 -20.40 13.79 4.68
C LYS A 338 -20.08 12.66 3.69
N LEU A 339 -19.89 11.43 4.18
CA LEU A 339 -19.77 10.25 3.32
C LEU A 339 -21.05 10.04 2.49
N ARG A 340 -22.22 10.12 3.13
CA ARG A 340 -23.52 10.03 2.44
C ARG A 340 -23.64 11.07 1.33
N GLN A 341 -23.35 12.33 1.64
CA GLN A 341 -23.42 13.43 0.67
C GLN A 341 -22.46 13.20 -0.52
N ALA A 342 -21.23 12.79 -0.26
CA ALA A 342 -20.25 12.51 -1.32
C ALA A 342 -20.69 11.34 -2.21
N ILE A 343 -21.25 10.27 -1.62
CA ILE A 343 -21.75 9.12 -2.39
C ILE A 343 -22.94 9.55 -3.26
N LEU A 344 -23.92 10.26 -2.71
CA LEU A 344 -25.07 10.74 -3.50
C LEU A 344 -24.62 11.68 -4.61
N LYS A 345 -23.76 12.67 -4.30
CA LYS A 345 -23.18 13.58 -5.27
C LYS A 345 -22.48 12.84 -6.41
N PHE A 346 -21.71 11.77 -6.09
CA PHE A 346 -21.01 10.97 -7.11
C PHE A 346 -21.98 10.38 -8.14
N TYR A 347 -23.10 9.83 -7.71
CA TYR A 347 -24.06 9.22 -8.61
C TYR A 347 -24.98 10.25 -9.31
N GLU A 348 -25.42 11.29 -8.61
CA GLU A 348 -26.25 12.36 -9.18
C GLU A 348 -25.53 13.11 -10.30
N GLY A 349 -24.24 13.38 -10.11
CA GLY A 349 -23.40 14.06 -11.09
C GLY A 349 -22.79 13.15 -12.15
N ASN A 350 -23.05 11.83 -12.13
CA ASN A 350 -22.47 10.84 -13.05
C ASN A 350 -20.93 10.95 -13.18
N TYR A 351 -20.24 11.12 -12.04
CA TYR A 351 -18.80 11.41 -12.02
C TYR A 351 -17.91 10.22 -12.39
N GLU A 352 -18.41 8.99 -12.48
CA GLU A 352 -17.58 7.81 -12.75
C GLU A 352 -16.71 7.98 -13.99
N ALA A 353 -17.32 8.28 -15.13
CA ALA A 353 -16.59 8.40 -16.41
C ALA A 353 -15.55 9.54 -16.37
N GLN A 354 -15.95 10.71 -15.85
CA GLN A 354 -15.09 11.87 -15.75
C GLN A 354 -13.86 11.61 -14.86
N PHE A 355 -14.06 11.00 -13.68
CA PHE A 355 -12.97 10.70 -12.76
C PHE A 355 -12.07 9.60 -13.31
N THR A 356 -12.64 8.57 -13.94
CA THR A 356 -11.90 7.50 -14.62
C THR A 356 -10.95 8.07 -15.68
N GLU A 357 -11.42 8.96 -16.55
CA GLU A 357 -10.57 9.58 -17.56
C GLU A 357 -9.47 10.45 -16.94
N ARG A 358 -9.76 11.14 -15.83
CA ARG A 358 -8.75 11.92 -15.12
C ARG A 358 -7.69 11.04 -14.47
N ILE A 359 -8.07 9.88 -13.89
CA ILE A 359 -7.14 8.89 -13.33
C ILE A 359 -6.20 8.38 -14.43
N LYS A 360 -6.74 8.00 -15.59
CA LYS A 360 -5.94 7.56 -16.75
C LYS A 360 -4.97 8.63 -17.22
N ALA A 361 -5.42 9.87 -17.34
CA ALA A 361 -4.57 10.99 -17.77
C ALA A 361 -3.41 11.28 -16.79
N ASN A 362 -3.61 11.03 -15.50
CA ASN A 362 -2.59 11.24 -14.44
C ASN A 362 -1.70 10.01 -14.22
N SER A 363 -1.90 8.89 -14.92
CA SER A 363 -1.23 7.60 -14.66
C SER A 363 0.31 7.68 -14.70
N ALA A 364 0.87 8.58 -15.49
CA ALA A 364 2.33 8.78 -15.57
C ALA A 364 2.95 9.22 -14.23
N ALA A 365 2.24 10.03 -13.43
CA ALA A 365 2.72 10.47 -12.11
C ALA A 365 2.78 9.32 -11.10
N PHE A 366 1.97 8.29 -11.28
CA PHE A 366 1.89 7.09 -10.44
C PHE A 366 2.64 5.90 -11.04
N SER A 367 3.61 6.16 -11.91
CA SER A 367 4.34 5.11 -12.63
C SER A 367 5.52 4.56 -11.81
N TRP A 368 5.85 3.28 -12.04
CA TRP A 368 7.08 2.66 -11.53
C TRP A 368 8.35 3.32 -12.07
N ASP A 369 8.30 3.91 -13.26
CA ASP A 369 9.43 4.63 -13.85
C ASP A 369 9.73 5.93 -13.08
N ALA A 370 8.71 6.61 -12.54
CA ALA A 370 8.90 7.77 -11.65
C ALA A 370 9.59 7.38 -10.33
N GLU A 371 9.18 6.24 -9.74
CA GLU A 371 9.82 5.69 -8.53
C GLU A 371 11.29 5.32 -8.79
N VAL A 372 11.57 4.61 -9.89
CA VAL A 372 12.93 4.25 -10.32
C VAL A 372 13.77 5.51 -10.55
N SER A 373 13.23 6.53 -11.21
CA SER A 373 13.94 7.80 -11.45
C SER A 373 14.29 8.53 -10.14
N SER A 374 13.41 8.46 -9.14
CA SER A 374 13.69 8.99 -7.80
C SER A 374 14.87 8.26 -7.14
N ILE A 375 14.94 6.94 -7.25
CA ILE A 375 16.06 6.12 -6.76
C ILE A 375 17.36 6.43 -7.54
N GLU A 376 17.28 6.50 -8.87
CA GLU A 376 18.42 6.82 -9.75
C GLU A 376 19.03 8.18 -9.43
N SER A 377 18.22 9.16 -9.03
CA SER A 377 18.68 10.50 -8.65
C SER A 377 19.67 10.49 -7.47
N PHE A 378 19.55 9.51 -6.57
CA PHE A 378 20.50 9.34 -5.47
C PHE A 378 21.83 8.72 -5.94
N LEU A 379 21.82 7.89 -6.98
CA LEU A 379 23.04 7.36 -7.57
C LEU A 379 23.90 8.47 -8.21
N ALA A 380 23.28 9.50 -8.75
CA ALA A 380 23.95 10.65 -9.36
C ALA A 380 24.50 11.67 -8.35
N ASP A 381 24.03 11.65 -7.10
CA ASP A 381 24.47 12.58 -6.05
C ASP A 381 25.94 12.34 -5.69
N GLN A 382 26.81 13.34 -5.94
CA GLN A 382 28.26 13.27 -5.65
C GLN A 382 28.60 13.78 -4.24
N SER A 383 27.62 14.19 -3.42
CA SER A 383 27.81 14.78 -2.09
C SER A 383 28.05 13.73 -0.97
N ALA A 384 28.60 12.55 -1.30
CA ALA A 384 28.94 11.50 -0.34
C ALA A 384 30.39 11.54 0.07
#